data_39109a2d388b62254dd8494270c7f513
#
_entry.id   39109a2d388b62254dd8494270c7f513
#
_cell.length_a   1.000
_cell.length_b   1.000
_cell.length_c   1.000
_cell.angle_alpha   90.00
_cell.angle_beta   90.00
_cell.angle_gamma   90.00
#
_symmetry.space_group_name_H-M   'P 1'
#
loop_
_entity.id
_entity.type
_entity.pdbx_description
1 polymer ?
#
loop_
_entity_poly.entity_id
_entity_poly.type
_entity_poly.pdbx_seq_one_letter_code
_entity_poly.pdbx_strand_id
1 'polypeptide(L)'
;NGATGGDLMTRDKFGFFDLELDWKLPVPGNSGIIFRVAEIDGPAYKTGPEMQIFHQMKAGVKTDTGSCYALYSPQVATMKPIGHWNRAKLTIKPGNQVSHYLNGKLLCSYEIGGEDWKKRVKDSKFRNWEQFGEISNGHICLQDHGSEVWFRNIRIRKL
;
A
#
# COMPACT_ATOMS: atom_id res chain seq x y z
N ASN A 1 5.75 -3.48 -23.29
CA ASN A 1 6.81 -4.48 -23.10
C ASN A 1 6.99 -4.66 -21.61
N GLY A 2 6.42 -5.74 -21.03
CA GLY A 2 6.48 -6.03 -19.59
C GLY A 2 7.86 -6.51 -19.11
N ALA A 3 8.89 -5.71 -19.36
CA ALA A 3 10.15 -5.90 -18.68
C ALA A 3 9.94 -5.42 -17.24
N THR A 4 10.01 -6.33 -16.29
CA THR A 4 9.97 -6.02 -14.87
C THR A 4 11.24 -5.23 -14.52
N GLY A 5 11.09 -3.89 -14.36
CA GLY A 5 12.17 -3.01 -13.93
C GLY A 5 12.49 -3.14 -12.44
N GLY A 6 11.61 -3.83 -11.71
CA GLY A 6 11.63 -3.93 -10.26
C GLY A 6 10.91 -2.78 -9.58
N ASP A 7 10.67 -2.92 -8.28
CA ASP A 7 10.00 -1.91 -7.47
C ASP A 7 10.79 -0.60 -7.43
N LEU A 8 10.09 0.54 -7.55
CA LEU A 8 10.70 1.84 -7.36
C LEU A 8 10.71 2.18 -5.86
N MET A 9 11.88 2.22 -5.25
CA MET A 9 12.05 2.44 -3.82
C MET A 9 12.59 3.83 -3.51
N THR A 10 12.11 4.46 -2.43
CA THR A 10 12.69 5.71 -1.91
C THR A 10 14.11 5.49 -1.40
N ARG A 11 14.98 6.51 -1.52
CA ARG A 11 16.31 6.50 -0.89
C ARG A 11 16.22 6.70 0.63
N ASP A 12 15.33 7.60 1.05
CA ASP A 12 15.09 7.89 2.45
C ASP A 12 14.13 6.88 3.08
N LYS A 13 14.25 6.69 4.40
CA LYS A 13 13.34 5.93 5.24
C LYS A 13 12.34 6.85 5.93
N PHE A 14 11.13 6.35 6.13
CA PHE A 14 10.02 7.08 6.73
C PHE A 14 9.32 6.23 7.79
N GLY A 15 9.15 6.80 8.99
CA GLY A 15 8.40 6.16 10.09
C GLY A 15 6.95 6.65 10.14
N PHE A 16 6.78 7.95 10.43
CA PHE A 16 5.48 8.62 10.48
C PHE A 16 5.42 9.67 9.37
N PHE A 17 4.37 9.61 8.55
CA PHE A 17 4.25 10.48 7.37
C PHE A 17 2.83 10.57 6.82
N ASP A 18 2.59 11.61 6.05
CA ASP A 18 1.54 11.69 5.04
C ASP A 18 2.18 11.51 3.66
N LEU A 19 1.77 10.51 2.91
CA LEU A 19 2.10 10.33 1.50
C LEU A 19 0.86 10.61 0.66
N GLU A 20 0.98 11.46 -0.34
CA GLU A 20 -0.04 11.67 -1.37
C GLU A 20 0.57 11.44 -2.74
N LEU A 21 -0.17 10.78 -3.62
CA LEU A 21 0.19 10.60 -5.02
C LEU A 21 -1.05 10.36 -5.87
N ASP A 22 -0.90 10.68 -7.16
CA ASP A 22 -1.90 10.25 -8.15
C ASP A 22 -1.36 9.04 -8.90
N TRP A 23 -2.24 8.06 -9.15
CA TRP A 23 -1.94 6.87 -9.95
C TRP A 23 -3.01 6.63 -11.01
N LYS A 24 -2.62 5.95 -12.09
CA LYS A 24 -3.50 5.56 -13.18
C LYS A 24 -3.08 4.21 -13.75
N LEU A 25 -4.04 3.31 -13.92
CA LEU A 25 -3.91 2.09 -14.72
C LEU A 25 -4.53 2.39 -16.10
N PRO A 26 -3.77 2.38 -17.20
CA PRO A 26 -4.32 2.64 -18.55
C PRO A 26 -5.19 1.48 -19.03
N VAL A 27 -4.88 0.28 -18.57
CA VAL A 27 -5.59 -0.98 -18.82
C VAL A 27 -5.73 -1.72 -17.50
N PRO A 28 -6.54 -2.80 -17.41
CA PRO A 28 -6.61 -3.64 -16.22
C PRO A 28 -5.20 -4.12 -15.81
N GLY A 29 -4.84 -3.90 -14.55
CA GLY A 29 -3.50 -4.19 -14.05
C GLY A 29 -3.42 -4.25 -12.53
N ASN A 30 -2.20 -4.43 -12.04
CA ASN A 30 -1.86 -4.58 -10.63
C ASN A 30 -0.58 -3.79 -10.30
N SER A 31 -0.59 -3.13 -9.17
CA SER A 31 0.52 -2.43 -8.54
C SER A 31 0.22 -2.24 -7.05
N GLY A 32 1.07 -1.54 -6.30
CA GLY A 32 0.84 -1.25 -4.89
C GLY A 32 1.74 -0.15 -4.36
N ILE A 33 1.33 0.44 -3.26
CA ILE A 33 2.16 1.33 -2.45
C ILE A 33 2.57 0.52 -1.23
N ILE A 34 3.81 0.01 -1.21
CA ILE A 34 4.35 -0.78 -0.10
C ILE A 34 5.14 0.17 0.80
N PHE A 35 4.95 0.08 2.09
CA PHE A 35 5.56 1.01 3.03
C PHE A 35 6.22 0.29 4.20
N ARG A 36 7.15 0.99 4.90
CA ARG A 36 7.97 0.39 5.96
C ARG A 36 8.74 -0.83 5.48
N VAL A 37 9.30 -0.73 4.28
CA VAL A 37 10.09 -1.81 3.65
C VAL A 37 11.51 -1.81 4.21
N ALA A 38 12.01 -3.00 4.57
CA ALA A 38 13.42 -3.22 4.88
C ALA A 38 14.23 -3.53 3.62
N GLU A 39 15.50 -3.16 3.63
CA GLU A 39 16.48 -3.61 2.63
C GLU A 39 16.91 -5.05 2.94
N ILE A 40 16.20 -6.00 2.36
CA ILE A 40 16.53 -7.44 2.46
C ILE A 40 16.55 -8.05 1.06
N ASP A 41 17.17 -9.22 0.94
CA ASP A 41 17.06 -9.99 -0.29
C ASP A 41 15.62 -10.48 -0.49
N GLY A 42 15.01 -10.05 -1.58
CA GLY A 42 13.66 -10.44 -1.94
C GLY A 42 12.71 -9.26 -2.16
N PRO A 43 11.44 -9.54 -2.44
CA PRO A 43 10.48 -8.53 -2.79
C PRO A 43 10.05 -7.68 -1.58
N ALA A 44 9.76 -6.39 -1.82
CA ALA A 44 9.37 -5.39 -0.82
C ALA A 44 8.20 -5.84 0.08
N TYR A 45 7.24 -6.56 -0.48
CA TYR A 45 6.05 -7.03 0.25
C TYR A 45 6.34 -8.09 1.32
N LYS A 46 7.58 -8.64 1.38
CA LYS A 46 7.96 -9.56 2.47
C LYS A 46 8.06 -8.89 3.83
N THR A 47 8.35 -7.60 3.84
CA THR A 47 8.49 -6.84 5.09
C THR A 47 7.45 -5.73 5.22
N GLY A 48 7.11 -5.09 4.10
CA GLY A 48 6.20 -3.94 4.07
C GLY A 48 4.75 -4.30 3.82
N PRO A 49 3.81 -3.77 4.62
CA PRO A 49 2.39 -3.78 4.26
C PRO A 49 2.13 -2.99 2.98
N GLU A 50 1.05 -3.33 2.28
CA GLU A 50 0.73 -2.78 0.97
C GLU A 50 -0.65 -2.12 0.95
N MET A 51 -0.71 -0.87 0.49
CA MET A 51 -1.94 -0.27 -0.02
C MET A 51 -2.11 -0.67 -1.48
N GLN A 52 -3.05 -1.56 -1.75
CA GLN A 52 -3.27 -2.17 -3.05
C GLN A 52 -3.72 -1.18 -4.12
N ILE A 53 -3.16 -1.33 -5.32
CA ILE A 53 -3.61 -0.70 -6.57
C ILE A 53 -3.99 -1.82 -7.54
N PHE A 54 -5.27 -1.94 -7.83
CA PHE A 54 -5.81 -3.00 -8.68
C PHE A 54 -6.86 -2.45 -9.66
N HIS A 55 -7.17 -3.19 -10.71
CA HIS A 55 -8.11 -2.74 -11.74
C HIS A 55 -9.58 -2.76 -11.30
N GLN A 56 -9.87 -3.22 -10.08
CA GLN A 56 -11.21 -3.20 -9.50
C GLN A 56 -11.20 -2.73 -8.05
N MET A 57 -12.36 -2.32 -7.56
CA MET A 57 -12.57 -1.94 -6.18
C MET A 57 -13.98 -2.30 -5.73
N LYS A 58 -14.06 -3.17 -4.72
CA LYS A 58 -15.31 -3.51 -4.03
C LYS A 58 -15.13 -3.32 -2.53
N ALA A 59 -16.12 -2.71 -1.89
CA ALA A 59 -16.15 -2.63 -0.42
C ALA A 59 -16.17 -4.05 0.18
N GLY A 60 -15.42 -4.26 1.26
CA GLY A 60 -15.32 -5.55 1.94
C GLY A 60 -14.30 -6.54 1.34
N VAL A 61 -13.71 -6.25 0.17
CA VAL A 61 -12.74 -7.15 -0.47
C VAL A 61 -11.31 -6.76 -0.10
N LYS A 62 -10.59 -7.66 0.58
CA LYS A 62 -9.24 -7.41 1.12
C LYS A 62 -8.12 -7.41 0.08
N THR A 63 -8.41 -7.73 -1.17
CA THR A 63 -7.43 -7.81 -2.27
C THR A 63 -7.67 -6.76 -3.36
N ASP A 64 -8.70 -5.94 -3.20
CA ASP A 64 -9.06 -4.91 -4.15
C ASP A 64 -8.37 -3.57 -3.81
N THR A 65 -8.44 -2.63 -4.74
CA THR A 65 -7.83 -1.30 -4.61
C THR A 65 -8.13 -0.64 -3.27
N GLY A 66 -7.09 -0.11 -2.64
CA GLY A 66 -7.16 0.62 -1.38
C GLY A 66 -7.16 -0.24 -0.13
N SER A 67 -7.25 -1.57 -0.23
CA SER A 67 -7.08 -2.46 0.92
C SER A 67 -5.67 -2.34 1.52
N CYS A 68 -5.50 -2.63 2.82
CA CYS A 68 -4.25 -3.19 3.29
C CYS A 68 -4.27 -4.66 2.87
N TYR A 69 -3.50 -4.98 1.83
CA TYR A 69 -3.63 -6.24 1.09
C TYR A 69 -3.73 -7.46 1.99
N ALA A 70 -4.78 -8.26 1.76
CA ALA A 70 -5.13 -9.48 2.50
C ALA A 70 -5.47 -9.28 4.00
N LEU A 71 -5.35 -8.07 4.57
CA LEU A 71 -5.61 -7.79 5.99
C LEU A 71 -6.86 -6.96 6.23
N TYR A 72 -6.94 -5.76 5.63
CA TYR A 72 -8.06 -4.83 5.83
C TYR A 72 -8.68 -4.42 4.51
N SER A 73 -9.99 -4.61 4.40
CA SER A 73 -10.75 -4.23 3.21
C SER A 73 -11.12 -2.76 3.21
N PRO A 74 -11.26 -2.13 2.03
CA PRO A 74 -11.89 -0.82 1.93
C PRO A 74 -13.38 -0.91 2.33
N GLN A 75 -13.86 0.08 3.05
CA GLN A 75 -15.27 0.15 3.49
C GLN A 75 -16.19 0.81 2.45
N VAL A 76 -15.62 1.56 1.53
CA VAL A 76 -16.34 2.25 0.45
C VAL A 76 -15.61 2.07 -0.87
N ALA A 77 -16.34 2.01 -1.97
CA ALA A 77 -15.78 2.01 -3.32
C ALA A 77 -15.79 3.44 -3.88
N THR A 78 -14.61 3.92 -4.26
CA THR A 78 -14.45 5.31 -4.74
C THR A 78 -13.45 5.43 -5.90
N MET A 79 -12.96 4.30 -6.42
CA MET A 79 -12.04 4.26 -7.56
C MET A 79 -12.75 4.81 -8.81
N LYS A 80 -12.04 5.66 -9.54
CA LYS A 80 -12.47 6.10 -10.87
C LYS A 80 -12.23 5.00 -11.90
N PRO A 81 -12.91 5.02 -13.04
CA PRO A 81 -12.73 4.03 -14.10
C PRO A 81 -11.27 3.91 -14.56
N ILE A 82 -10.93 2.75 -15.13
CA ILE A 82 -9.65 2.51 -15.80
C ILE A 82 -9.35 3.64 -16.79
N GLY A 83 -8.09 4.04 -16.89
CA GLY A 83 -7.64 5.18 -17.69
C GLY A 83 -7.75 6.55 -16.99
N HIS A 84 -8.37 6.62 -15.80
CA HIS A 84 -8.51 7.87 -15.06
C HIS A 84 -7.54 7.95 -13.87
N TRP A 85 -7.09 9.17 -13.55
CA TRP A 85 -6.25 9.44 -12.40
C TRP A 85 -7.02 9.32 -11.09
N ASN A 86 -6.51 8.50 -10.18
CA ASN A 86 -6.96 8.37 -8.80
C ASN A 86 -5.94 9.02 -7.86
N ARG A 87 -6.40 9.71 -6.83
CA ARG A 87 -5.54 10.27 -5.78
C ARG A 87 -5.56 9.37 -4.58
N ALA A 88 -4.42 8.76 -4.27
CA ALA A 88 -4.20 8.02 -3.05
C ALA A 88 -3.58 8.93 -1.97
N LYS A 89 -3.97 8.68 -0.70
CA LYS A 89 -3.27 9.21 0.46
C LYS A 89 -3.10 8.07 1.47
N LEU A 90 -1.88 7.93 1.96
CA LEU A 90 -1.49 7.02 3.02
C LEU A 90 -0.94 7.85 4.19
N THR A 91 -1.57 7.72 5.36
CA THR A 91 -1.14 8.40 6.58
C THR A 91 -0.68 7.38 7.60
N ILE A 92 0.51 7.56 8.17
CA ILE A 92 0.99 6.81 9.33
C ILE A 92 1.34 7.79 10.44
N LYS A 93 0.59 7.75 11.55
CA LYS A 93 0.76 8.63 12.71
C LYS A 93 1.53 7.94 13.84
N PRO A 94 2.07 8.71 14.82
CA PRO A 94 2.53 8.15 16.09
C PRO A 94 1.51 7.18 16.69
N GLY A 95 2.00 6.11 17.33
CA GLY A 95 1.15 4.99 17.75
C GLY A 95 0.81 4.01 16.63
N ASN A 96 1.54 4.09 15.50
CA ASN A 96 1.38 3.16 14.36
C ASN A 96 -0.02 3.15 13.75
N GLN A 97 -0.77 4.24 13.91
CA GLN A 97 -2.11 4.39 13.33
C GLN A 97 -1.98 4.66 11.83
N VAL A 98 -2.50 3.75 11.02
CA VAL A 98 -2.47 3.81 9.55
C VAL A 98 -3.86 4.11 9.02
N SER A 99 -3.94 4.96 8.01
CA SER A 99 -5.18 5.26 7.30
C SER A 99 -4.95 5.33 5.81
N HIS A 100 -5.76 4.60 5.04
CA HIS A 100 -5.78 4.62 3.58
C HIS A 100 -6.93 5.50 3.09
N TYR A 101 -6.64 6.38 2.14
CA TYR A 101 -7.64 7.21 1.48
C TYR A 101 -7.51 7.08 -0.04
N LEU A 102 -8.64 7.14 -0.72
CA LEU A 102 -8.70 7.24 -2.18
C LEU A 102 -9.75 8.27 -2.57
N ASN A 103 -9.37 9.19 -3.47
CA ASN A 103 -10.22 10.27 -3.96
C ASN A 103 -10.95 11.06 -2.84
N GLY A 104 -10.21 11.29 -1.71
CA GLY A 104 -10.70 12.03 -0.56
C GLY A 104 -11.55 11.24 0.43
N LYS A 105 -11.81 9.95 0.20
CA LYS A 105 -12.59 9.10 1.11
C LYS A 105 -11.67 8.17 1.91
N LEU A 106 -11.92 8.07 3.21
CA LEU A 106 -11.29 7.07 4.08
C LEU A 106 -11.76 5.67 3.66
N LEU A 107 -10.81 4.78 3.42
CA LEU A 107 -11.09 3.40 2.98
C LEU A 107 -11.01 2.41 4.15
N CYS A 108 -9.91 2.46 4.89
CA CYS A 108 -9.69 1.66 6.08
C CYS A 108 -8.71 2.37 7.01
N SER A 109 -8.76 2.01 8.29
CA SER A 109 -7.83 2.46 9.31
C SER A 109 -7.53 1.32 10.27
N TYR A 110 -6.29 1.24 10.76
CA TYR A 110 -5.81 0.17 11.62
C TYR A 110 -4.55 0.58 12.36
N GLU A 111 -4.16 -0.20 13.36
CA GLU A 111 -2.92 -0.04 14.12
C GLU A 111 -1.97 -1.20 13.83
N ILE A 112 -0.79 -0.89 13.26
CA ILE A 112 0.26 -1.91 13.08
C ILE A 112 0.82 -2.31 14.45
N GLY A 113 0.90 -3.62 14.68
CA GLY A 113 1.36 -4.19 15.96
C GLY A 113 0.27 -4.29 17.03
N GLY A 114 -0.93 -3.75 16.80
CA GLY A 114 -2.09 -3.92 17.70
C GLY A 114 -2.62 -5.36 17.67
N GLU A 115 -3.51 -5.71 18.62
CA GLU A 115 -4.00 -7.09 18.76
C GLU A 115 -4.80 -7.56 17.53
N ASP A 116 -5.63 -6.68 16.93
CA ASP A 116 -6.37 -7.02 15.70
C ASP A 116 -5.40 -7.24 14.51
N TRP A 117 -4.34 -6.41 14.40
CA TRP A 117 -3.28 -6.59 13.41
C TRP A 117 -2.61 -7.96 13.56
N LYS A 118 -2.11 -8.27 14.75
CA LYS A 118 -1.43 -9.55 15.03
C LYS A 118 -2.30 -10.75 14.71
N LYS A 119 -3.59 -10.69 15.09
CA LYS A 119 -4.56 -11.74 14.76
C LYS A 119 -4.70 -11.90 13.25
N ARG A 120 -4.89 -10.80 12.50
CA ARG A 120 -5.04 -10.85 11.03
C ARG A 120 -3.79 -11.35 10.33
N VAL A 121 -2.60 -10.94 10.76
CA VAL A 121 -1.33 -11.45 10.21
C VAL A 121 -1.22 -12.94 10.45
N LYS A 122 -1.50 -13.42 11.67
CA LYS A 122 -1.51 -14.84 12.03
C LYS A 122 -2.46 -15.67 11.17
N ASP A 123 -3.65 -15.11 10.85
CA ASP A 123 -4.70 -15.77 10.06
C ASP A 123 -4.51 -15.59 8.53
N SER A 124 -3.40 -14.97 8.09
CA SER A 124 -3.12 -14.65 6.70
C SER A 124 -1.94 -15.45 6.12
N LYS A 125 -1.66 -15.21 4.82
CA LYS A 125 -0.45 -15.72 4.17
C LYS A 125 0.85 -15.19 4.76
N PHE A 126 0.81 -14.09 5.52
CA PHE A 126 1.98 -13.42 6.12
C PHE A 126 2.45 -14.06 7.43
N ARG A 127 1.73 -15.02 7.99
CA ARG A 127 1.99 -15.63 9.30
C ARG A 127 3.42 -16.13 9.53
N ASN A 128 4.10 -16.52 8.46
CA ASN A 128 5.47 -17.05 8.51
C ASN A 128 6.52 -16.05 8.01
N TRP A 129 6.15 -14.77 7.84
CA TRP A 129 7.08 -13.73 7.40
C TRP A 129 7.51 -12.91 8.62
N GLU A 130 8.65 -13.28 9.21
CA GLU A 130 9.11 -12.77 10.52
C GLU A 130 9.21 -11.26 10.63
N GLN A 131 9.53 -10.56 9.52
CA GLN A 131 9.68 -9.11 9.53
C GLN A 131 8.47 -8.35 8.98
N PHE A 132 7.39 -9.04 8.64
CA PHE A 132 6.23 -8.40 8.03
C PHE A 132 5.51 -7.45 9.00
N GLY A 133 5.56 -6.15 8.69
CA GLY A 133 4.95 -5.10 9.53
C GLY A 133 5.75 -4.72 10.78
N GLU A 134 6.96 -5.29 10.98
CA GLU A 134 7.78 -5.03 12.18
C GLU A 134 8.70 -3.80 12.00
N ILE A 135 8.88 -3.32 10.78
CA ILE A 135 9.78 -2.20 10.49
C ILE A 135 9.08 -0.88 10.81
N SER A 136 9.58 -0.14 11.82
CA SER A 136 9.01 1.14 12.23
C SER A 136 9.45 2.32 11.35
N ASN A 137 10.65 2.26 10.76
CA ASN A 137 11.23 3.27 9.89
C ASN A 137 11.86 2.59 8.68
N GLY A 138 11.15 2.58 7.56
CA GLY A 138 11.52 1.85 6.35
C GLY A 138 11.25 2.63 5.08
N HIS A 139 11.57 2.02 3.95
CA HIS A 139 11.38 2.60 2.64
C HIS A 139 9.91 2.54 2.21
N ILE A 140 9.58 3.36 1.22
CA ILE A 140 8.32 3.31 0.48
C ILE A 140 8.63 2.81 -0.92
N CYS A 141 7.88 1.80 -1.38
CA CYS A 141 8.03 1.24 -2.71
C CYS A 141 6.75 1.40 -3.51
N LEU A 142 6.90 1.72 -4.80
CA LEU A 142 5.85 1.60 -5.79
C LEU A 142 6.10 0.29 -6.54
N GLN A 143 5.14 -0.63 -6.43
CA GLN A 143 5.32 -2.01 -6.88
C GLN A 143 5.30 -2.11 -8.41
N ASP A 144 6.27 -2.83 -8.95
CA ASP A 144 6.25 -3.37 -10.31
C ASP A 144 5.69 -4.79 -10.30
N HIS A 145 4.43 -4.94 -10.71
CA HIS A 145 3.77 -6.25 -10.84
C HIS A 145 3.64 -6.70 -12.31
N GLY A 146 4.47 -6.14 -13.19
CA GLY A 146 4.43 -6.42 -14.63
C GLY A 146 3.29 -5.74 -15.39
N SER A 147 2.54 -4.86 -14.72
CA SER A 147 1.47 -4.08 -15.33
C SER A 147 1.91 -2.64 -15.56
N GLU A 148 1.45 -2.03 -16.66
CA GLU A 148 1.66 -0.60 -16.86
C GLU A 148 0.87 0.20 -15.83
N VAL A 149 1.58 1.02 -15.05
CA VAL A 149 1.02 1.94 -14.07
C VAL A 149 1.73 3.29 -14.15
N TRP A 150 0.96 4.35 -14.03
CA TRP A 150 1.47 5.71 -14.09
C TRP A 150 1.32 6.37 -12.73
N PHE A 151 2.40 7.03 -12.27
CA PHE A 151 2.42 7.80 -11.03
C PHE A 151 2.79 9.26 -11.30
N ARG A 152 2.20 10.19 -10.54
CA ARG A 152 2.56 11.61 -10.57
C ARG A 152 2.21 12.31 -9.26
N ASN A 153 2.65 13.55 -9.09
CA ASN A 153 2.32 14.41 -7.95
C ASN A 153 2.67 13.75 -6.60
N ILE A 154 3.75 12.96 -6.57
CA ILE A 154 4.20 12.25 -5.36
C ILE A 154 4.72 13.28 -4.37
N ARG A 155 4.11 13.33 -3.20
CA ARG A 155 4.46 14.25 -2.11
C ARG A 155 4.47 13.50 -0.79
N ILE A 156 5.49 13.75 0.02
CA ILE A 156 5.59 13.19 1.36
C ILE A 156 5.86 14.29 2.37
N ARG A 157 5.20 14.20 3.52
CA ARG A 157 5.42 15.07 4.68
C ARG A 157 5.72 14.17 5.87
N LYS A 158 6.87 14.36 6.53
CA LYS A 158 7.18 13.70 7.81
C LYS A 158 6.29 14.31 8.91
N LEU A 159 5.81 13.44 9.81
CA LEU A 159 4.95 13.81 10.96
C LEU A 159 5.71 13.70 12.26
#